data_2000fb1c707ee78f13d9f09691de063f
#
_entry.id   2000fb1c707ee78f13d9f09691de063f
#
_cell.length_a   1.000
_cell.length_b   1.000
_cell.length_c   1.000
_cell.angle_alpha   90.00
_cell.angle_beta   90.00
_cell.angle_gamma   90.00
#
_symmetry.space_group_name_H-M   'P 1'
#
loop_
_entity.id
_entity.type
_entity.pdbx_description
1 polymer ?
#
loop_
_entity_poly.entity_id
_entity_poly.type
_entity_poly.pdbx_seq_one_letter_code
_entity_poly.pdbx_strand_id
1 'polypeptide(L)'
;MKVLDVMNKKVVTIKKDTSILDAMKVMRERNVGFLIIEEDNEALGIITDRDIVLILSKEISINTQVHKVMKKYVITIDEESEASIASDMMGYMQIRRLVVINKDNKIHGVISLSDLASTSQTEELALEALIEISYNYPTNTDEVDKFLQVSAYIF
;
A
#
# COMPACT_ATOMS: atom_id res chain seq x y z
N MET A 1 2.62 6.02 20.33
CA MET A 1 2.66 6.98 19.20
C MET A 1 1.65 6.50 18.18
N LYS A 2 0.76 7.38 17.74
CA LYS A 2 -0.28 7.04 16.78
C LYS A 2 0.24 7.08 15.34
N VAL A 3 -0.44 6.37 14.45
CA VAL A 3 -0.19 6.39 13.00
C VAL A 3 -0.22 7.83 12.47
N LEU A 4 -1.19 8.64 12.91
CA LEU A 4 -1.34 10.06 12.56
C LEU A 4 -0.07 10.89 12.80
N ASP A 5 0.71 10.56 13.83
CA ASP A 5 1.91 11.29 14.24
C ASP A 5 3.12 11.00 13.33
N VAL A 6 3.10 9.83 12.65
CA VAL A 6 4.24 9.31 11.88
C VAL A 6 3.96 9.27 10.38
N MET A 7 2.69 9.13 9.97
CA MET A 7 2.30 8.97 8.57
C MET A 7 2.70 10.14 7.67
N ASN A 8 2.87 9.84 6.39
CA ASN A 8 3.02 10.87 5.36
C ASN A 8 1.63 11.28 4.83
N LYS A 9 1.28 12.57 5.00
CA LYS A 9 0.01 13.14 4.52
C LYS A 9 0.03 13.52 3.02
N LYS A 10 1.21 13.54 2.39
CA LYS A 10 1.37 13.84 0.96
C LYS A 10 1.13 12.58 0.13
N VAL A 11 -0.13 12.19 -0.02
CA VAL A 11 -0.52 11.00 -0.79
C VAL A 11 -0.61 11.34 -2.27
N VAL A 12 -0.09 10.45 -3.11
CA VAL A 12 -0.25 10.55 -4.57
C VAL A 12 -1.34 9.58 -4.99
N THR A 13 -2.45 10.11 -5.47
CA THR A 13 -3.60 9.34 -5.95
C THR A 13 -3.80 9.56 -7.45
N ILE A 14 -4.45 8.60 -8.10
CA ILE A 14 -4.92 8.69 -9.47
C ILE A 14 -6.34 8.17 -9.57
N LYS A 15 -7.05 8.58 -10.62
CA LYS A 15 -8.42 8.12 -10.89
C LYS A 15 -8.42 6.74 -11.56
N LYS A 16 -9.51 6.00 -11.39
CA LYS A 16 -9.68 4.63 -11.92
C LYS A 16 -9.51 4.52 -13.44
N ASP A 17 -9.84 5.58 -14.17
CA ASP A 17 -9.77 5.62 -15.64
C ASP A 17 -8.41 6.09 -16.18
N THR A 18 -7.46 6.39 -15.31
CA THR A 18 -6.07 6.73 -15.68
C THR A 18 -5.43 5.58 -16.46
N SER A 19 -4.71 5.87 -17.56
CA SER A 19 -3.97 4.85 -18.30
C SER A 19 -2.72 4.40 -17.53
N ILE A 20 -2.23 3.19 -17.83
CA ILE A 20 -0.93 2.72 -17.30
C ILE A 20 0.18 3.72 -17.65
N LEU A 21 0.19 4.25 -18.89
CA LEU A 21 1.17 5.24 -19.32
C LEU A 21 1.14 6.50 -18.45
N ASP A 22 -0.06 7.03 -18.16
CA ASP A 22 -0.18 8.24 -17.35
C ASP A 22 0.15 7.96 -15.88
N ALA A 23 -0.19 6.78 -15.36
CA ALA A 23 0.26 6.35 -14.04
C ALA A 23 1.80 6.32 -13.94
N MET A 24 2.49 5.79 -14.96
CA MET A 24 3.96 5.80 -15.04
C MET A 24 4.53 7.22 -15.06
N LYS A 25 3.89 8.15 -15.79
CA LYS A 25 4.29 9.57 -15.80
C LYS A 25 4.15 10.18 -14.40
N VAL A 26 3.04 9.94 -13.70
CA VAL A 26 2.83 10.41 -12.33
C VAL A 26 3.91 9.84 -11.39
N MET A 27 4.21 8.54 -11.47
CA MET A 27 5.28 7.93 -10.67
C MET A 27 6.62 8.62 -10.91
N ARG A 28 6.98 8.87 -12.16
CA ARG A 28 8.22 9.57 -12.53
C ARG A 28 8.24 11.01 -12.00
N GLU A 29 7.18 11.78 -12.24
CA GLU A 29 7.11 13.21 -11.87
C GLU A 29 7.08 13.43 -10.37
N ARG A 30 6.43 12.53 -9.63
CA ARG A 30 6.33 12.59 -8.17
C ARG A 30 7.43 11.82 -7.45
N ASN A 31 8.29 11.10 -8.21
CA ASN A 31 9.34 10.23 -7.67
C ASN A 31 8.81 9.21 -6.67
N VAL A 32 7.73 8.52 -7.04
CA VAL A 32 7.08 7.49 -6.22
C VAL A 32 6.91 6.20 -7.01
N GLY A 33 7.07 5.05 -6.34
CA GLY A 33 6.82 3.72 -6.93
C GLY A 33 5.49 3.10 -6.49
N PHE A 34 4.57 3.91 -5.96
CA PHE A 34 3.30 3.44 -5.42
C PHE A 34 2.23 4.51 -5.63
N LEU A 35 1.09 4.12 -6.19
CA LEU A 35 -0.07 4.99 -6.38
C LEU A 35 -1.32 4.34 -5.81
N ILE A 36 -2.17 5.15 -5.20
CA ILE A 36 -3.52 4.76 -4.79
C ILE A 36 -4.47 5.15 -5.91
N ILE A 37 -5.28 4.20 -6.35
CA ILE A 37 -6.40 4.47 -7.24
C ILE A 37 -7.61 4.78 -6.38
N GLU A 38 -8.22 5.95 -6.59
CA GLU A 38 -9.29 6.46 -5.73
C GLU A 38 -10.53 6.89 -6.51
N GLU A 39 -11.65 6.89 -5.82
CA GLU A 39 -12.91 7.52 -6.21
C GLU A 39 -13.54 8.12 -4.95
N ASP A 40 -13.96 9.38 -5.03
CA ASP A 40 -14.55 10.12 -3.91
C ASP A 40 -13.69 10.11 -2.61
N ASN A 41 -12.36 10.12 -2.81
CA ASN A 41 -11.36 10.02 -1.75
C ASN A 41 -11.38 8.68 -0.97
N GLU A 42 -11.94 7.64 -1.56
CA GLU A 42 -11.86 6.27 -1.07
C GLU A 42 -10.87 5.45 -1.91
N ALA A 43 -10.09 4.61 -1.25
CA ALA A 43 -9.11 3.78 -1.93
C ALA A 43 -9.80 2.59 -2.62
N LEU A 44 -9.81 2.56 -3.95
CA LEU A 44 -10.34 1.46 -4.77
C LEU A 44 -9.31 0.37 -5.03
N GLY A 45 -8.06 0.73 -5.08
CA GLY A 45 -6.96 -0.17 -5.40
C GLY A 45 -5.61 0.50 -5.31
N ILE A 46 -4.59 -0.28 -5.56
CA ILE A 46 -3.20 0.19 -5.59
C ILE A 46 -2.48 -0.37 -6.81
N ILE A 47 -1.47 0.35 -7.27
CA ILE A 47 -0.54 -0.09 -8.31
C ILE A 47 0.88 0.35 -7.95
N THR A 48 1.85 -0.54 -8.14
CA THR A 48 3.27 -0.26 -7.91
C THR A 48 4.05 -0.30 -9.22
N ASP A 49 5.25 0.26 -9.23
CA ASP A 49 6.21 0.17 -10.33
C ASP A 49 6.53 -1.30 -10.69
N ARG A 50 6.67 -2.17 -9.70
CA ARG A 50 6.83 -3.62 -9.93
C ARG A 50 5.60 -4.24 -10.60
N ASP A 51 4.40 -3.87 -10.18
CA ASP A 51 3.17 -4.35 -10.83
C ASP A 51 3.14 -3.94 -12.31
N ILE A 52 3.53 -2.70 -12.62
CA ILE A 52 3.60 -2.21 -14.00
C ILE A 52 4.57 -3.04 -14.85
N VAL A 53 5.77 -3.34 -14.33
CA VAL A 53 6.73 -4.20 -15.03
C VAL A 53 6.13 -5.58 -15.32
N LEU A 54 5.46 -6.21 -14.34
CA LEU A 54 4.83 -7.51 -14.51
C LEU A 54 3.64 -7.47 -15.47
N ILE A 55 2.86 -6.38 -15.48
CA ILE A 55 1.74 -6.18 -16.40
C ILE A 55 2.25 -6.06 -17.83
N LEU A 56 3.27 -5.24 -18.06
CA LEU A 56 3.84 -5.04 -19.39
C LEU A 56 4.53 -6.29 -19.92
N SER A 57 5.11 -7.13 -19.06
CA SER A 57 5.68 -8.42 -19.47
C SER A 57 4.65 -9.41 -20.03
N LYS A 58 3.35 -9.17 -19.77
CA LYS A 58 2.22 -9.92 -20.33
C LYS A 58 1.65 -9.30 -21.61
N GLU A 59 2.38 -8.36 -22.22
CA GLU A 59 1.99 -7.67 -23.45
C GLU A 59 0.67 -6.85 -23.33
N ILE A 60 0.28 -6.47 -22.10
CA ILE A 60 -0.86 -5.61 -21.86
C ILE A 60 -0.51 -4.20 -22.32
N SER A 61 -1.40 -3.56 -23.09
CA SER A 61 -1.20 -2.21 -23.64
C SER A 61 -1.05 -1.16 -22.52
N ILE A 62 -0.09 -0.25 -22.69
CA ILE A 62 0.10 0.91 -21.81
C ILE A 62 -1.10 1.87 -21.80
N ASN A 63 -1.99 1.78 -22.78
CA ASN A 63 -3.24 2.55 -22.84
C ASN A 63 -4.38 1.92 -22.03
N THR A 64 -4.13 0.75 -21.42
CA THR A 64 -5.12 0.10 -20.54
C THR A 64 -5.34 0.94 -19.29
N GLN A 65 -6.60 1.09 -18.89
CA GLN A 65 -6.98 1.81 -17.66
C GLN A 65 -6.56 1.03 -16.41
N VAL A 66 -6.06 1.73 -15.39
CA VAL A 66 -5.47 1.12 -14.19
C VAL A 66 -6.46 0.26 -13.40
N HIS A 67 -7.75 0.57 -13.40
CA HIS A 67 -8.75 -0.23 -12.69
C HIS A 67 -8.87 -1.67 -13.20
N LYS A 68 -8.44 -1.95 -14.43
CA LYS A 68 -8.46 -3.30 -15.03
C LYS A 68 -7.29 -4.18 -14.57
N VAL A 69 -6.23 -3.56 -14.04
CA VAL A 69 -4.96 -4.23 -13.72
C VAL A 69 -4.48 -3.99 -12.29
N MET A 70 -5.08 -3.04 -11.56
CA MET A 70 -4.72 -2.72 -10.18
C MET A 70 -4.99 -3.89 -9.24
N LYS A 71 -4.29 -3.89 -8.11
CA LYS A 71 -4.68 -4.71 -6.95
C LYS A 71 -5.88 -4.07 -6.28
N LYS A 72 -6.97 -4.81 -6.17
CA LYS A 72 -8.24 -4.32 -5.62
C LYS A 72 -8.29 -4.34 -4.09
N TYR A 73 -7.41 -5.14 -3.46
CA TYR A 73 -7.34 -5.22 -2.01
C TYR A 73 -6.37 -4.17 -1.49
N VAL A 74 -6.92 -3.14 -0.86
CA VAL A 74 -6.13 -2.09 -0.21
C VAL A 74 -6.12 -2.38 1.28
N ILE A 75 -4.93 -2.61 1.81
CA ILE A 75 -4.76 -2.78 3.25
C ILE A 75 -4.72 -1.39 3.87
N THR A 76 -5.70 -1.12 4.72
CA THR A 76 -5.87 0.16 5.39
C THR A 76 -5.65 0.05 6.89
N ILE A 77 -5.32 1.18 7.51
CA ILE A 77 -5.24 1.33 8.96
C ILE A 77 -5.87 2.66 9.37
N ASP A 78 -6.54 2.66 10.51
CA ASP A 78 -7.09 3.89 11.10
C ASP A 78 -5.98 4.81 11.58
N GLU A 79 -6.10 6.11 11.34
CA GLU A 79 -5.11 7.12 11.74
C GLU A 79 -4.87 7.20 13.25
N GLU A 80 -5.87 6.84 14.05
CA GLU A 80 -5.81 6.82 15.51
C GLU A 80 -5.18 5.54 16.10
N SER A 81 -4.90 4.54 15.24
CA SER A 81 -4.22 3.30 15.65
C SER A 81 -2.81 3.58 16.17
N GLU A 82 -2.30 2.69 17.03
CA GLU A 82 -0.90 2.75 17.46
C GLU A 82 0.05 2.37 16.31
N ALA A 83 1.22 3.03 16.27
CA ALA A 83 2.24 2.76 15.25
C ALA A 83 2.78 1.31 15.30
N SER A 84 2.75 0.67 16.47
CA SER A 84 3.09 -0.75 16.63
C SER A 84 2.14 -1.65 15.82
N ILE A 85 0.84 -1.35 15.80
CA ILE A 85 -0.13 -2.10 15.00
C ILE A 85 0.19 -1.99 13.50
N ALA A 86 0.61 -0.80 13.04
CA ALA A 86 1.04 -0.63 11.65
C ALA A 86 2.27 -1.50 11.32
N SER A 87 3.25 -1.57 12.24
CA SER A 87 4.43 -2.43 12.12
C SER A 87 4.05 -3.90 12.02
N ASP A 88 3.24 -4.39 12.97
CA ASP A 88 2.77 -5.77 13.02
C ASP A 88 2.03 -6.16 11.74
N MET A 89 1.15 -5.27 11.25
CA MET A 89 0.43 -5.49 9.98
C MET A 89 1.39 -5.58 8.79
N MET A 90 2.39 -4.70 8.72
CA MET A 90 3.37 -4.73 7.63
C MET A 90 4.18 -6.03 7.64
N GLY A 91 4.68 -6.45 8.81
CA GLY A 91 5.41 -7.70 8.99
C GLY A 91 4.58 -8.91 8.61
N TYR A 92 3.42 -9.06 9.21
CA TYR A 92 2.52 -10.19 9.02
C TYR A 92 2.03 -10.32 7.57
N MET A 93 1.66 -9.21 6.94
CA MET A 93 1.13 -9.19 5.56
C MET A 93 2.23 -9.10 4.49
N GLN A 94 3.51 -9.08 4.89
CA GLN A 94 4.66 -9.01 3.99
C GLN A 94 4.60 -7.78 3.06
N ILE A 95 4.12 -6.65 3.59
CA ILE A 95 4.00 -5.38 2.88
C ILE A 95 4.80 -4.29 3.58
N ARG A 96 5.16 -3.24 2.86
CA ARG A 96 6.06 -2.18 3.35
C ARG A 96 5.35 -0.87 3.61
N ARG A 97 4.03 -0.81 3.39
CA ARG A 97 3.21 0.40 3.59
C ARG A 97 1.74 0.06 3.70
N LEU A 98 1.02 0.94 4.37
CA LEU A 98 -0.44 0.87 4.56
C LEU A 98 -1.06 2.20 4.14
N VAL A 99 -2.26 2.14 3.59
CA VAL A 99 -3.08 3.33 3.36
C VAL A 99 -3.74 3.72 4.68
N VAL A 100 -3.57 4.98 5.08
CA VAL A 100 -4.18 5.49 6.32
C VAL A 100 -5.51 6.14 5.99
N ILE A 101 -6.54 5.73 6.70
CA ILE A 101 -7.90 6.26 6.57
C ILE A 101 -8.33 6.98 7.86
N ASN A 102 -9.22 7.94 7.70
CA ASN A 102 -9.87 8.59 8.84
C ASN A 102 -11.19 7.89 9.21
N LYS A 103 -11.86 8.38 10.24
CA LYS A 103 -13.15 7.88 10.74
C LYS A 103 -14.28 7.83 9.68
N ASP A 104 -14.17 8.62 8.62
CA ASP A 104 -15.13 8.69 7.52
C ASP A 104 -14.73 7.74 6.36
N ASN A 105 -13.76 6.85 6.59
CA ASN A 105 -13.19 5.91 5.60
C ASN A 105 -12.54 6.61 4.40
N LYS A 106 -12.09 7.85 4.57
CA LYS A 106 -11.43 8.63 3.52
C LYS A 106 -9.91 8.53 3.67
N ILE A 107 -9.21 8.53 2.53
CA ILE A 107 -7.75 8.52 2.49
C ILE A 107 -7.24 9.76 3.21
N HIS A 108 -6.40 9.57 4.22
CA HIS A 108 -5.77 10.65 4.98
C HIS A 108 -4.25 10.65 4.86
N GLY A 109 -3.63 9.52 4.60
CA GLY A 109 -2.19 9.39 4.50
C GLY A 109 -1.74 8.02 3.99
N VAL A 110 -0.44 7.83 4.07
CA VAL A 110 0.23 6.53 3.90
C VAL A 110 1.27 6.43 5.01
N ILE A 111 1.37 5.27 5.64
CA ILE A 111 2.45 4.94 6.56
C ILE A 111 3.29 3.82 5.96
N SER A 112 4.61 3.97 6.03
CA SER A 112 5.58 3.00 5.50
C SER A 112 6.65 2.65 6.53
N LEU A 113 7.44 1.60 6.25
CA LEU A 113 8.63 1.28 7.05
C LEU A 113 9.59 2.46 7.14
N SER A 114 9.72 3.25 6.08
CA SER A 114 10.60 4.43 6.07
C SER A 114 10.10 5.51 7.02
N ASP A 115 8.78 5.69 7.13
CA ASP A 115 8.18 6.64 8.07
C ASP A 115 8.42 6.17 9.51
N LEU A 116 8.21 4.90 9.81
CA LEU A 116 8.52 4.31 11.13
C LEU A 116 10.00 4.42 11.48
N ALA A 117 10.91 4.20 10.51
CA ALA A 117 12.35 4.31 10.73
C ALA A 117 12.86 5.74 10.90
N SER A 118 12.04 6.76 10.59
CA SER A 118 12.46 8.17 10.61
C SER A 118 12.46 8.81 12.00
N THR A 119 11.93 8.12 13.02
CA THR A 119 11.90 8.63 14.39
C THR A 119 12.44 7.60 15.37
N SER A 120 13.20 8.05 16.37
CA SER A 120 13.79 7.18 17.41
C SER A 120 12.73 6.46 18.27
N GLN A 121 11.48 6.88 18.24
CA GLN A 121 10.40 6.26 18.99
C GLN A 121 9.77 5.06 18.26
N THR A 122 10.01 4.92 16.94
CA THR A 122 9.41 3.87 16.11
C THR A 122 10.43 3.11 15.26
N GLU A 123 11.73 3.46 15.31
CA GLU A 123 12.77 2.80 14.50
C GLU A 123 12.91 1.29 14.82
N GLU A 124 12.73 0.88 16.07
CA GLU A 124 12.74 -0.53 16.44
C GLU A 124 11.57 -1.29 15.79
N LEU A 125 10.39 -0.68 15.75
CA LEU A 125 9.21 -1.24 15.08
C LEU A 125 9.46 -1.44 13.58
N ALA A 126 10.13 -0.48 12.94
CA ALA A 126 10.50 -0.60 11.52
C ALA A 126 11.46 -1.76 11.28
N LEU A 127 12.42 -1.97 12.19
CA LEU A 127 13.38 -3.07 12.11
C LEU A 127 12.69 -4.42 12.28
N GLU A 128 11.80 -4.55 13.27
CA GLU A 128 11.04 -5.78 13.52
C GLU A 128 10.21 -6.16 12.28
N ALA A 129 9.43 -5.24 11.74
CA ALA A 129 8.64 -5.49 10.54
C ALA A 129 9.54 -5.83 9.32
N LEU A 130 10.68 -5.15 9.16
CA LEU A 130 11.61 -5.45 8.08
C LEU A 130 12.21 -6.86 8.20
N ILE A 131 12.53 -7.30 9.40
CA ILE A 131 13.01 -8.67 9.67
C ILE A 131 11.93 -9.67 9.24
N GLU A 132 10.69 -9.50 9.66
CA GLU A 132 9.58 -10.38 9.29
C GLU A 132 9.33 -10.42 7.78
N ILE A 133 9.34 -9.26 7.11
CA ILE A 133 9.20 -9.16 5.65
C ILE A 133 10.37 -9.87 4.92
N SER A 134 11.57 -9.85 5.53
CA SER A 134 12.78 -10.44 4.93
C SER A 134 12.89 -11.94 5.14
N TYR A 135 12.21 -12.50 6.12
CA TYR A 135 12.03 -13.94 6.21
C TYR A 135 11.20 -14.39 5.01
N ASN A 136 11.86 -15.04 4.03
CA ASN A 136 11.19 -15.70 2.93
C ASN A 136 10.36 -16.87 3.48
N TYR A 137 9.19 -16.60 4.02
CA TYR A 137 8.18 -17.64 4.04
C TYR A 137 7.95 -18.05 2.58
N PRO A 138 7.95 -19.34 2.24
CA PRO A 138 7.53 -19.77 0.91
C PRO A 138 6.12 -19.23 0.73
N THR A 139 6.00 -18.09 0.05
CA THR A 139 4.72 -17.52 -0.36
C THR A 139 4.17 -18.44 -1.43
N ASN A 140 3.51 -19.50 -1.00
CA ASN A 140 2.53 -20.14 -1.81
C ASN A 140 1.47 -19.05 -2.06
N THR A 141 1.48 -18.47 -3.24
CA THR A 141 0.56 -17.40 -3.66
C THR A 141 -0.89 -17.75 -3.35
N ASP A 142 -1.23 -19.04 -3.36
CA ASP A 142 -2.54 -19.56 -3.02
C ASP A 142 -2.90 -19.41 -1.53
N GLU A 143 -1.93 -19.37 -0.61
CA GLU A 143 -2.18 -19.18 0.82
C GLU A 143 -2.33 -17.69 1.17
N VAL A 144 -1.58 -16.82 0.51
CA VAL A 144 -1.72 -15.35 0.68
C VAL A 144 -3.08 -14.90 0.15
N ASP A 145 -3.53 -15.42 -1.00
CA ASP A 145 -4.84 -15.11 -1.54
C ASP A 145 -5.98 -15.65 -0.66
N LYS A 146 -5.83 -16.84 -0.08
CA LYS A 146 -6.78 -17.38 0.91
C LYS A 146 -6.82 -16.54 2.17
N PHE A 147 -5.67 -16.05 2.64
CA PHE A 147 -5.59 -15.23 3.84
C PHE A 147 -6.23 -13.85 3.63
N LEU A 148 -5.98 -13.21 2.49
CA LEU A 148 -6.61 -11.93 2.12
C LEU A 148 -8.13 -12.07 1.96
N GLN A 149 -8.61 -13.24 1.49
CA GLN A 149 -10.04 -13.56 1.46
C GLN A 149 -10.65 -13.72 2.86
N VAL A 150 -9.91 -14.30 3.80
CA VAL A 150 -10.38 -14.50 5.19
C VAL A 150 -10.34 -13.19 5.98
N SER A 151 -9.33 -12.35 5.81
CA SER A 151 -9.24 -11.05 6.50
C SER A 151 -10.32 -10.06 6.04
N ALA A 152 -10.80 -10.16 4.80
CA ALA A 152 -11.93 -9.37 4.31
C ALA A 152 -13.27 -9.71 4.99
N TYR A 153 -13.33 -10.80 5.77
CA TYR A 153 -14.51 -11.22 6.55
C TYR A 153 -14.39 -10.95 8.06
N ILE A 154 -13.23 -10.46 8.54
CA ILE A 154 -12.96 -10.30 9.98
C ILE A 154 -12.90 -8.83 10.41
N PHE A 155 -12.86 -7.86 9.47
CA PHE A 155 -12.87 -6.42 9.79
C PHE A 155 -13.95 -5.67 9.03
#